data_ed22fcfd4b8ed18e9d0e9ea1d86a080c
#
_entry.id   ed22fcfd4b8ed18e9d0e9ea1d86a080c
#
_cell.length_a   1.000
_cell.length_b   1.000
_cell.length_c   1.000
_cell.angle_alpha   90.00
_cell.angle_beta   90.00
_cell.angle_gamma   90.00
#
_symmetry.space_group_name_H-M   'P 1'
#
loop_
_entity.id
_entity.type
_entity.pdbx_description
1 polymer ?
#
loop_
_entity_poly.entity_id
_entity_poly.type
_entity_poly.pdbx_seq_one_letter_code
_entity_poly.pdbx_strand_id
1 'polypeptide(L)'
;MVGPEVVIGAGSVLQSHVVLEGAVQIGAHNVIGHGSIIGGPPQDLGFKPETTSSVTIGDGNVIREHCTIHRGTTEGSATTLGDRNFLMVGVHVGHNCGIANDVIIANNCLLAGYVEIADRAFIGGGTTFHQYMKVGRLVMAQGSSAFGKDIPPFLLAAERNFVFGMNVLGMRRAGFSGAEREEIKRAFKLLYRSGLNTRQALEQAAATEFGPLGREFFEFVGNAKKRGILPYRYAGEDGEA
;
A
#
# COMPACT_ATOMS: atom_id res chain seq x y z
N MET A 1 15.31 -13.41 18.75
CA MET A 1 14.59 -13.21 20.03
C MET A 1 13.09 -13.26 19.74
N VAL A 2 12.33 -14.00 20.53
CA VAL A 2 10.87 -14.05 20.42
C VAL A 2 10.28 -13.67 21.79
N GLY A 3 9.46 -12.64 21.82
CA GLY A 3 8.82 -12.13 23.02
C GLY A 3 7.73 -13.07 23.56
N PRO A 4 7.28 -12.90 24.84
CA PRO A 4 6.32 -13.80 25.48
C PRO A 4 4.90 -13.71 24.94
N GLU A 5 4.53 -12.59 24.29
CA GLU A 5 3.18 -12.35 23.73
C GLU A 5 3.09 -12.66 22.23
N VAL A 6 4.13 -13.32 21.68
CA VAL A 6 4.21 -13.65 20.26
C VAL A 6 3.53 -14.98 19.99
N VAL A 7 2.65 -15.01 18.99
CA VAL A 7 2.00 -16.22 18.48
C VAL A 7 2.40 -16.44 17.03
N ILE A 8 2.83 -17.65 16.68
CA ILE A 8 3.31 -18.00 15.34
C ILE A 8 2.55 -19.23 14.84
N GLY A 9 1.93 -19.09 13.67
CA GLY A 9 1.21 -20.17 12.99
C GLY A 9 2.12 -21.25 12.41
N ALA A 10 1.54 -22.40 12.16
CA ALA A 10 2.23 -23.60 11.71
C ALA A 10 2.98 -23.39 10.38
N GLY A 11 4.14 -24.02 10.25
CA GLY A 11 4.95 -23.96 9.03
C GLY A 11 5.68 -22.64 8.77
N SER A 12 5.54 -21.66 9.67
CA SER A 12 6.28 -20.39 9.56
C SER A 12 7.75 -20.58 9.98
N VAL A 13 8.65 -19.93 9.24
CA VAL A 13 10.11 -20.03 9.41
C VAL A 13 10.69 -18.68 9.80
N LEU A 14 11.39 -18.61 10.92
CA LEU A 14 12.20 -17.47 11.34
C LEU A 14 13.66 -17.75 11.04
N GLN A 15 14.30 -16.88 10.26
CA GLN A 15 15.74 -16.97 10.01
C GLN A 15 16.56 -16.38 11.17
N SER A 16 17.88 -16.39 11.07
CA SER A 16 18.74 -15.93 12.17
C SER A 16 18.55 -14.43 12.46
N HIS A 17 18.74 -14.05 13.73
CA HIS A 17 18.70 -12.68 14.22
C HIS A 17 17.32 -11.96 14.06
N VAL A 18 16.24 -12.70 13.78
CA VAL A 18 14.88 -12.14 13.82
C VAL A 18 14.53 -11.75 15.25
N VAL A 19 13.92 -10.57 15.40
CA VAL A 19 13.38 -10.06 16.65
C VAL A 19 11.88 -9.87 16.51
N LEU A 20 11.12 -10.55 17.35
CA LEU A 20 9.67 -10.37 17.49
C LEU A 20 9.39 -9.89 18.91
N GLU A 21 8.81 -8.70 19.07
CA GLU A 21 8.58 -8.09 20.39
C GLU A 21 7.18 -7.45 20.51
N GLY A 22 6.65 -7.41 21.72
CA GLY A 22 5.27 -6.98 21.98
C GLY A 22 4.25 -8.00 21.49
N ALA A 23 3.00 -7.58 21.39
CA ALA A 23 1.90 -8.42 20.93
C ALA A 23 1.96 -8.60 19.39
N VAL A 24 2.56 -9.70 18.93
CA VAL A 24 2.71 -10.05 17.52
C VAL A 24 1.99 -11.35 17.22
N GLN A 25 1.07 -11.33 16.25
CA GLN A 25 0.41 -12.53 15.74
C GLN A 25 0.83 -12.75 14.30
N ILE A 26 1.39 -13.93 14.02
CA ILE A 26 1.84 -14.35 12.70
C ILE A 26 1.07 -15.61 12.32
N GLY A 27 0.45 -15.61 11.16
CA GLY A 27 -0.25 -16.76 10.59
C GLY A 27 0.67 -17.90 10.16
N ALA A 28 0.17 -18.79 9.34
CA ALA A 28 0.85 -19.99 8.88
C ALA A 28 1.73 -19.73 7.64
N HIS A 29 2.77 -20.57 7.46
CA HIS A 29 3.60 -20.64 6.25
C HIS A 29 4.31 -19.33 5.88
N ASN A 30 4.61 -18.47 6.85
CA ASN A 30 5.39 -17.25 6.63
C ASN A 30 6.90 -17.55 6.66
N VAL A 31 7.68 -16.79 5.88
CA VAL A 31 9.15 -16.80 5.95
C VAL A 31 9.62 -15.41 6.35
N ILE A 32 10.32 -15.31 7.49
CA ILE A 32 10.84 -14.03 8.00
C ILE A 32 12.37 -14.06 7.94
N GLY A 33 12.90 -13.15 7.12
CA GLY A 33 14.31 -13.05 6.77
C GLY A 33 15.21 -12.53 7.90
N HIS A 34 16.49 -12.78 7.75
CA HIS A 34 17.53 -12.45 8.72
C HIS A 34 17.47 -11.00 9.19
N GLY A 35 17.62 -10.77 10.49
CA GLY A 35 17.72 -9.43 11.08
C GLY A 35 16.46 -8.59 11.02
N SER A 36 15.32 -9.14 10.62
CA SER A 36 14.05 -8.41 10.62
C SER A 36 13.52 -8.21 12.05
N ILE A 37 12.91 -7.04 12.28
CA ILE A 37 12.35 -6.64 13.59
C ILE A 37 10.86 -6.37 13.41
N ILE A 38 10.02 -7.11 14.13
CA ILE A 38 8.56 -7.01 14.03
C ILE A 38 7.98 -6.76 15.42
N GLY A 39 7.07 -5.79 15.52
CA GLY A 39 6.39 -5.42 16.75
C GLY A 39 7.12 -4.37 17.58
N GLY A 40 8.26 -3.86 17.09
CA GLY A 40 9.01 -2.80 17.75
C GLY A 40 8.16 -1.54 18.01
N PRO A 41 8.57 -0.71 19.00
CA PRO A 41 7.88 0.54 19.32
C PRO A 41 7.77 1.47 18.13
N PRO A 42 6.64 2.17 17.95
CA PRO A 42 6.48 3.18 16.93
C PRO A 42 7.54 4.28 16.99
N GLN A 43 7.99 4.76 15.83
CA GLN A 43 8.82 5.96 15.73
C GLN A 43 7.97 7.22 15.84
N ASP A 44 7.31 7.40 16.97
CA ASP A 44 6.43 8.52 17.27
C ASP A 44 6.82 9.10 18.64
N LEU A 45 7.13 10.39 18.70
CA LEU A 45 7.55 11.06 19.93
C LEU A 45 6.46 11.09 21.01
N GLY A 46 5.18 10.95 20.62
CA GLY A 46 4.04 10.87 21.52
C GLY A 46 3.75 9.45 22.03
N PHE A 47 4.44 8.44 21.52
CA PHE A 47 4.20 7.06 21.91
C PHE A 47 4.63 6.80 23.37
N LYS A 48 3.76 6.12 24.10
CA LYS A 48 4.04 5.70 25.47
C LYS A 48 4.33 4.20 25.50
N PRO A 49 5.44 3.77 26.10
CA PRO A 49 5.85 2.35 26.13
C PRO A 49 4.79 1.39 26.68
N GLU A 50 3.98 1.85 27.63
CA GLU A 50 2.88 1.11 28.27
C GLU A 50 1.64 0.92 27.36
N THR A 51 1.60 1.58 26.18
CA THR A 51 0.47 1.45 25.25
C THR A 51 0.34 0.03 24.73
N THR A 52 -0.82 -0.58 24.92
CA THR A 52 -1.13 -1.92 24.39
C THR A 52 -1.52 -1.80 22.92
N SER A 53 -0.64 -2.24 22.04
CA SER A 53 -0.85 -2.25 20.60
C SER A 53 -0.13 -3.44 19.96
N SER A 54 -0.47 -3.78 18.72
CA SER A 54 -0.04 -5.04 18.14
C SER A 54 0.41 -4.94 16.68
N VAL A 55 0.98 -6.06 16.19
CA VAL A 55 1.16 -6.37 14.78
C VAL A 55 0.45 -7.67 14.47
N THR A 56 -0.32 -7.71 13.38
CA THR A 56 -0.97 -8.92 12.87
C THR A 56 -0.52 -9.19 11.45
N ILE A 57 -0.03 -10.40 11.21
CA ILE A 57 0.45 -10.86 9.90
C ILE A 57 -0.35 -12.12 9.53
N GLY A 58 -0.93 -12.14 8.34
CA GLY A 58 -1.65 -13.28 7.78
C GLY A 58 -0.74 -14.43 7.35
N ASP A 59 -1.17 -15.17 6.35
CA ASP A 59 -0.54 -16.42 5.92
C ASP A 59 0.34 -16.23 4.67
N GLY A 60 1.37 -17.09 4.55
CA GLY A 60 2.14 -17.25 3.31
C GLY A 60 2.97 -16.03 2.88
N ASN A 61 3.27 -15.12 3.79
CA ASN A 61 4.09 -13.96 3.48
C ASN A 61 5.57 -14.31 3.44
N VAL A 62 6.31 -13.62 2.57
CA VAL A 62 7.77 -13.63 2.54
C VAL A 62 8.27 -12.24 2.90
N ILE A 63 8.82 -12.11 4.08
CA ILE A 63 9.45 -10.89 4.59
C ILE A 63 10.96 -11.12 4.53
N ARG A 64 11.67 -10.37 3.69
CA ARG A 64 13.09 -10.51 3.47
C ARG A 64 13.90 -9.85 4.59
N GLU A 65 15.19 -9.81 4.40
CA GLU A 65 16.18 -9.41 5.40
C GLU A 65 15.99 -7.95 5.82
N HIS A 66 16.25 -7.69 7.12
CA HIS A 66 16.31 -6.33 7.69
C HIS A 66 15.03 -5.50 7.51
N CYS A 67 13.87 -6.14 7.34
CA CYS A 67 12.60 -5.44 7.36
C CYS A 67 12.23 -5.02 8.79
N THR A 68 11.55 -3.86 8.91
CA THR A 68 11.01 -3.39 10.19
C THR A 68 9.52 -3.15 10.08
N ILE A 69 8.74 -3.71 11.03
CA ILE A 69 7.28 -3.53 11.12
C ILE A 69 6.96 -3.09 12.52
N HIS A 70 6.53 -1.84 12.70
CA HIS A 70 6.23 -1.27 13.99
C HIS A 70 4.77 -1.51 14.39
N ARG A 71 4.51 -1.70 15.69
CA ARG A 71 3.15 -1.82 16.23
C ARG A 71 2.39 -0.50 16.18
N GLY A 72 1.09 -0.50 16.52
CA GLY A 72 0.26 0.69 16.54
C GLY A 72 0.65 1.70 17.61
N THR A 73 0.21 2.96 17.47
CA THR A 73 0.54 4.07 18.40
C THR A 73 -0.47 4.29 19.52
N THR A 74 -1.68 3.76 19.38
CA THR A 74 -2.77 3.98 20.34
C THR A 74 -3.27 2.68 20.92
N GLU A 75 -3.92 2.75 22.08
CA GLU A 75 -4.48 1.59 22.77
C GLU A 75 -5.39 0.77 21.84
N GLY A 76 -5.17 -0.53 21.79
CA GLY A 76 -5.90 -1.48 20.95
C GLY A 76 -5.65 -1.38 19.44
N SER A 77 -4.78 -0.45 18.98
CA SER A 77 -4.51 -0.33 17.56
C SER A 77 -3.47 -1.34 17.06
N ALA A 78 -3.50 -1.62 15.74
CA ALA A 78 -2.59 -2.57 15.14
C ALA A 78 -2.01 -2.07 13.81
N THR A 79 -0.84 -2.57 13.47
CA THR A 79 -0.31 -2.62 12.10
C THR A 79 -0.65 -3.99 11.52
N THR A 80 -1.20 -4.02 10.32
CA THR A 80 -1.70 -5.27 9.71
C THR A 80 -1.05 -5.55 8.37
N LEU A 81 -0.70 -6.81 8.15
CA LEU A 81 -0.25 -7.37 6.89
C LEU A 81 -1.12 -8.58 6.58
N GLY A 82 -1.81 -8.58 5.45
CA GLY A 82 -2.63 -9.70 4.98
C GLY A 82 -1.81 -10.90 4.50
N ASP A 83 -2.27 -11.58 3.49
CA ASP A 83 -1.72 -12.84 3.03
C ASP A 83 -0.85 -12.69 1.77
N ARG A 84 0.11 -13.62 1.59
CA ARG A 84 0.91 -13.81 0.37
C ARG A 84 1.65 -12.57 -0.10
N ASN A 85 2.00 -11.68 0.81
CA ASN A 85 2.78 -10.50 0.48
C ASN A 85 4.27 -10.83 0.36
N PHE A 86 4.97 -10.06 -0.46
CA PHE A 86 6.42 -10.15 -0.62
C PHE A 86 7.07 -8.80 -0.29
N LEU A 87 7.67 -8.70 0.90
CA LEU A 87 8.44 -7.53 1.35
C LEU A 87 9.91 -7.82 1.11
N MET A 88 10.56 -7.06 0.23
CA MET A 88 11.99 -7.22 -0.07
C MET A 88 12.88 -6.56 0.99
N VAL A 89 14.19 -6.68 0.80
CA VAL A 89 15.21 -6.25 1.78
C VAL A 89 15.02 -4.80 2.22
N GLY A 90 15.08 -4.56 3.53
CA GLY A 90 15.11 -3.21 4.10
C GLY A 90 13.78 -2.44 4.04
N VAL A 91 12.67 -3.10 3.77
CA VAL A 91 11.35 -2.45 3.79
C VAL A 91 11.01 -2.02 5.21
N HIS A 92 10.57 -0.75 5.35
CA HIS A 92 10.03 -0.22 6.60
C HIS A 92 8.51 -0.05 6.52
N VAL A 93 7.80 -0.67 7.45
CA VAL A 93 6.36 -0.51 7.65
C VAL A 93 6.12 0.24 8.96
N GLY A 94 5.73 1.50 8.85
CA GLY A 94 5.41 2.36 9.99
C GLY A 94 4.17 1.88 10.75
N HIS A 95 3.96 2.47 11.89
CA HIS A 95 2.85 2.14 12.79
C HIS A 95 1.47 2.33 12.14
N ASN A 96 0.50 1.51 12.51
CA ASN A 96 -0.88 1.58 12.04
C ASN A 96 -1.05 1.44 10.51
N CYS A 97 -0.04 0.95 9.80
CA CYS A 97 -0.18 0.62 8.39
C CYS A 97 -1.09 -0.59 8.18
N GLY A 98 -1.83 -0.57 7.07
CA GLY A 98 -2.62 -1.70 6.60
C GLY A 98 -2.15 -2.13 5.20
N ILE A 99 -1.61 -3.34 5.09
CA ILE A 99 -1.21 -3.92 3.80
C ILE A 99 -2.12 -5.12 3.54
N ALA A 100 -2.84 -5.09 2.42
CA ALA A 100 -3.79 -6.14 2.05
C ALA A 100 -3.06 -7.41 1.53
N ASN A 101 -3.57 -8.07 0.51
CA ASN A 101 -3.05 -9.36 0.05
C ASN A 101 -2.29 -9.25 -1.28
N ASP A 102 -1.37 -10.19 -1.51
CA ASP A 102 -0.63 -10.33 -2.77
C ASP A 102 0.14 -9.05 -3.17
N VAL A 103 0.53 -8.22 -2.19
CA VAL A 103 1.28 -6.98 -2.39
C VAL A 103 2.78 -7.29 -2.50
N ILE A 104 3.44 -6.62 -3.44
CA ILE A 104 4.89 -6.68 -3.59
C ILE A 104 5.48 -5.32 -3.24
N ILE A 105 6.37 -5.28 -2.25
CA ILE A 105 7.09 -4.08 -1.84
C ILE A 105 8.58 -4.33 -2.04
N ALA A 106 9.16 -3.62 -3.00
CA ALA A 106 10.57 -3.81 -3.35
C ALA A 106 11.51 -3.15 -2.33
N ASN A 107 12.81 -3.36 -2.50
CA ASN A 107 13.85 -3.01 -1.56
C ASN A 107 13.80 -1.55 -1.08
N ASN A 108 14.04 -1.34 0.22
CA ASN A 108 14.20 -0.03 0.84
C ASN A 108 13.01 0.92 0.67
N CYS A 109 11.80 0.40 0.51
CA CYS A 109 10.59 1.21 0.56
C CYS A 109 10.28 1.63 1.99
N LEU A 110 9.80 2.88 2.17
CA LEU A 110 9.48 3.45 3.47
C LEU A 110 8.00 3.87 3.52
N LEU A 111 7.23 3.16 4.33
CA LEU A 111 5.84 3.48 4.62
C LEU A 111 5.76 4.21 5.96
N ALA A 112 5.42 5.49 5.94
CA ALA A 112 5.13 6.23 7.18
C ALA A 112 3.82 5.75 7.82
N GLY A 113 3.50 6.22 9.01
CA GLY A 113 2.33 5.74 9.76
C GLY A 113 1.01 5.86 9.01
N TYR A 114 0.09 4.92 9.24
CA TYR A 114 -1.27 4.89 8.68
C TYR A 114 -1.34 4.80 7.14
N VAL A 115 -0.33 4.28 6.48
CA VAL A 115 -0.39 3.99 5.03
C VAL A 115 -1.22 2.73 4.82
N GLU A 116 -2.19 2.80 3.91
CA GLU A 116 -3.02 1.67 3.49
C GLU A 116 -2.64 1.27 2.06
N ILE A 117 -2.30 -0.01 1.84
CA ILE A 117 -1.99 -0.55 0.51
C ILE A 117 -2.97 -1.68 0.20
N ALA A 118 -3.75 -1.52 -0.85
CA ALA A 118 -4.73 -2.51 -1.29
C ALA A 118 -4.09 -3.65 -2.10
N ASP A 119 -4.89 -4.70 -2.34
CA ASP A 119 -4.47 -5.95 -2.97
C ASP A 119 -3.69 -5.78 -4.28
N ARG A 120 -2.70 -6.65 -4.46
CA ARG A 120 -1.91 -6.77 -5.70
C ARG A 120 -1.21 -5.49 -6.15
N ALA A 121 -1.00 -4.53 -5.25
CA ALA A 121 -0.17 -3.38 -5.55
C ALA A 121 1.31 -3.80 -5.67
N PHE A 122 2.04 -3.15 -6.58
CA PHE A 122 3.47 -3.28 -6.72
C PHE A 122 4.15 -1.96 -6.40
N ILE A 123 5.02 -1.96 -5.41
CA ILE A 123 5.77 -0.78 -4.96
C ILE A 123 7.24 -0.95 -5.36
N GLY A 124 7.71 -0.13 -6.27
CA GLY A 124 9.10 -0.12 -6.74
C GLY A 124 10.08 0.34 -5.68
N GLY A 125 11.30 -0.18 -5.72
CA GLY A 125 12.32 0.02 -4.69
C GLY A 125 12.66 1.48 -4.41
N GLY A 126 12.97 1.79 -3.16
CA GLY A 126 13.30 3.14 -2.70
C GLY A 126 12.12 4.12 -2.69
N THR A 127 10.90 3.65 -2.87
CA THR A 127 9.71 4.51 -2.84
C THR A 127 9.31 4.86 -1.42
N THR A 128 8.90 6.12 -1.21
CA THR A 128 8.49 6.63 0.09
C THR A 128 7.04 7.12 0.08
N PHE A 129 6.32 6.86 1.17
CA PHE A 129 4.93 7.26 1.34
C PHE A 129 4.75 8.13 2.58
N HIS A 130 4.09 9.26 2.42
CA HIS A 130 3.73 10.11 3.56
C HIS A 130 2.62 9.45 4.40
N GLN A 131 2.50 9.85 5.66
CA GLN A 131 1.46 9.36 6.57
C GLN A 131 0.03 9.50 6.01
N TYR A 132 -0.82 8.54 6.36
CA TYR A 132 -2.26 8.51 6.03
C TYR A 132 -2.58 8.37 4.53
N MET A 133 -1.64 7.94 3.72
CA MET A 133 -1.88 7.71 2.29
C MET A 133 -2.58 6.38 2.04
N LYS A 134 -3.37 6.39 0.97
CA LYS A 134 -3.99 5.18 0.43
C LYS A 134 -3.47 4.86 -0.96
N VAL A 135 -3.15 3.60 -1.17
CA VAL A 135 -2.74 3.04 -2.46
C VAL A 135 -3.78 2.03 -2.90
N GLY A 136 -4.44 2.30 -4.02
CA GLY A 136 -5.50 1.46 -4.55
C GLY A 136 -5.01 0.13 -5.12
N ARG A 137 -5.95 -0.77 -5.36
CA ARG A 137 -5.72 -2.11 -5.89
C ARG A 137 -5.00 -2.07 -7.24
N LEU A 138 -4.06 -3.01 -7.46
CA LEU A 138 -3.29 -3.11 -8.70
C LEU A 138 -2.55 -1.83 -9.11
N VAL A 139 -2.28 -0.92 -8.18
CA VAL A 139 -1.37 0.20 -8.43
C VAL A 139 0.03 -0.32 -8.71
N MET A 140 0.71 0.28 -9.67
CA MET A 140 2.15 0.14 -9.88
C MET A 140 2.81 1.47 -9.56
N ALA A 141 3.55 1.53 -8.47
CA ALA A 141 4.38 2.68 -8.10
C ALA A 141 5.81 2.45 -8.60
N GLN A 142 6.33 3.37 -9.40
CA GLN A 142 7.71 3.32 -9.90
C GLN A 142 8.69 3.49 -8.75
N GLY A 143 9.84 2.82 -8.86
CA GLY A 143 10.92 2.95 -7.88
C GLY A 143 11.47 4.39 -7.77
N SER A 144 12.09 4.69 -6.63
CA SER A 144 12.68 6.01 -6.31
C SER A 144 11.67 7.17 -6.37
N SER A 145 10.41 6.88 -6.12
CA SER A 145 9.31 7.85 -6.11
C SER A 145 8.96 8.29 -4.68
N ALA A 146 8.32 9.46 -4.56
CA ALA A 146 7.83 9.97 -3.28
C ALA A 146 6.39 10.44 -3.39
N PHE A 147 5.51 9.86 -2.57
CA PHE A 147 4.08 10.14 -2.64
C PHE A 147 3.54 10.77 -1.36
N GLY A 148 2.70 11.79 -1.50
CA GLY A 148 2.02 12.49 -0.42
C GLY A 148 0.51 12.62 -0.62
N LYS A 149 -0.04 12.01 -1.68
CA LYS A 149 -1.47 11.98 -2.03
C LYS A 149 -1.90 10.58 -2.40
N ASP A 150 -3.18 10.28 -2.24
CA ASP A 150 -3.74 8.95 -2.51
C ASP A 150 -3.61 8.56 -3.99
N ILE A 151 -3.36 7.28 -4.24
CA ILE A 151 -3.17 6.73 -5.58
C ILE A 151 -4.38 5.86 -5.93
N PRO A 152 -5.26 6.31 -6.86
CA PRO A 152 -6.43 5.53 -7.25
C PRO A 152 -6.07 4.16 -7.85
N PRO A 153 -6.99 3.18 -7.75
CA PRO A 153 -6.75 1.81 -8.22
C PRO A 153 -6.37 1.72 -9.70
N PHE A 154 -5.64 0.68 -10.07
CA PHE A 154 -5.29 0.31 -11.46
C PHE A 154 -4.33 1.26 -12.17
N LEU A 155 -3.71 2.20 -11.47
CA LEU A 155 -2.89 3.24 -12.06
C LEU A 155 -1.39 2.95 -11.94
N LEU A 156 -0.63 3.59 -12.82
CA LEU A 156 0.81 3.71 -12.77
C LEU A 156 1.15 5.10 -12.21
N ALA A 157 1.84 5.12 -11.07
CA ALA A 157 2.29 6.32 -10.40
C ALA A 157 3.81 6.40 -10.37
N ALA A 158 4.37 7.60 -10.52
CA ALA A 158 5.82 7.78 -10.55
C ALA A 158 6.23 9.16 -10.02
N GLU A 159 7.54 9.33 -9.81
CA GLU A 159 8.20 10.57 -9.43
C GLU A 159 7.66 11.19 -8.11
N ARG A 160 7.37 12.48 -8.11
CA ARG A 160 6.78 13.17 -6.96
C ARG A 160 5.32 13.50 -7.23
N ASN A 161 4.42 12.61 -6.77
CA ASN A 161 2.96 12.82 -6.78
C ASN A 161 2.32 12.90 -8.17
N PHE A 162 2.70 12.06 -9.14
CA PHE A 162 2.05 12.03 -10.44
C PHE A 162 1.53 10.63 -10.83
N VAL A 163 0.38 10.62 -11.51
CA VAL A 163 -0.11 9.49 -12.28
C VAL A 163 0.35 9.64 -13.73
N PHE A 164 0.89 8.58 -14.31
CA PHE A 164 1.36 8.53 -15.70
C PHE A 164 0.41 7.76 -16.62
N GLY A 165 -0.54 7.05 -16.07
CA GLY A 165 -1.52 6.28 -16.83
C GLY A 165 -2.09 5.11 -16.05
N MET A 166 -2.62 4.15 -16.80
CA MET A 166 -3.18 2.92 -16.23
C MET A 166 -2.12 1.80 -16.21
N ASN A 167 -2.14 0.97 -15.19
CA ASN A 167 -1.33 -0.24 -15.11
C ASN A 167 -1.90 -1.35 -16.01
N VAL A 168 -1.89 -1.14 -17.33
CA VAL A 168 -2.45 -2.07 -18.32
C VAL A 168 -1.80 -3.44 -18.23
N LEU A 169 -0.48 -3.49 -18.01
CA LEU A 169 0.25 -4.76 -17.90
C LEU A 169 -0.16 -5.53 -16.65
N GLY A 170 -0.27 -4.86 -15.51
CA GLY A 170 -0.73 -5.48 -14.25
C GLY A 170 -2.15 -6.02 -14.39
N MET A 171 -3.06 -5.26 -14.97
CA MET A 171 -4.43 -5.72 -15.23
C MET A 171 -4.49 -6.96 -16.14
N ARG A 172 -3.69 -7.00 -17.21
CA ARG A 172 -3.60 -8.19 -18.09
C ARG A 172 -3.09 -9.41 -17.33
N ARG A 173 -2.02 -9.27 -16.55
CA ARG A 173 -1.45 -10.35 -15.73
C ARG A 173 -2.42 -10.83 -14.64
N ALA A 174 -3.28 -9.95 -14.15
CA ALA A 174 -4.33 -10.27 -13.19
C ALA A 174 -5.58 -10.91 -13.85
N GLY A 175 -5.58 -11.11 -15.17
CA GLY A 175 -6.65 -11.77 -15.91
C GLY A 175 -7.82 -10.87 -16.33
N PHE A 176 -7.68 -9.55 -16.24
CA PHE A 176 -8.76 -8.64 -16.64
C PHE A 176 -9.05 -8.73 -18.14
N SER A 177 -10.31 -8.93 -18.48
CA SER A 177 -10.83 -8.95 -19.83
C SER A 177 -10.64 -7.61 -20.57
N GLY A 178 -10.85 -7.60 -21.88
CA GLY A 178 -10.84 -6.37 -22.67
C GLY A 178 -11.90 -5.38 -22.22
N ALA A 179 -13.11 -5.87 -21.88
CA ALA A 179 -14.24 -5.06 -21.43
C ALA A 179 -13.95 -4.39 -20.09
N GLU A 180 -13.40 -5.13 -19.12
CA GLU A 180 -13.01 -4.60 -17.81
C GLU A 180 -11.93 -3.52 -17.91
N ARG A 181 -10.92 -3.73 -18.76
CA ARG A 181 -9.90 -2.69 -19.00
C ARG A 181 -10.46 -1.45 -19.68
N GLU A 182 -11.42 -1.60 -20.60
CA GLU A 182 -12.07 -0.45 -21.25
C GLU A 182 -12.97 0.31 -20.27
N GLU A 183 -13.62 -0.38 -19.32
CA GLU A 183 -14.36 0.26 -18.23
C GLU A 183 -13.44 1.15 -17.39
N ILE A 184 -12.30 0.63 -16.93
CA ILE A 184 -11.30 1.41 -16.17
C ILE A 184 -10.79 2.58 -17.00
N LYS A 185 -10.57 2.40 -18.30
CA LYS A 185 -10.13 3.47 -19.20
C LYS A 185 -11.18 4.58 -19.33
N ARG A 186 -12.48 4.25 -19.35
CA ARG A 186 -13.56 5.25 -19.31
C ARG A 186 -13.50 6.02 -17.99
N ALA A 187 -13.36 5.34 -16.85
CA ALA A 187 -13.24 5.97 -15.53
C ALA A 187 -12.00 6.87 -15.45
N PHE A 188 -10.85 6.40 -15.91
CA PHE A 188 -9.62 7.19 -15.98
C PHE A 188 -9.79 8.45 -16.85
N LYS A 189 -10.39 8.32 -18.04
CA LYS A 189 -10.63 9.47 -18.92
C LYS A 189 -11.57 10.50 -18.28
N LEU A 190 -12.62 10.04 -17.61
CA LEU A 190 -13.57 10.93 -16.93
C LEU A 190 -12.87 11.71 -15.80
N LEU A 191 -12.01 11.04 -15.00
CA LEU A 191 -11.33 11.70 -13.89
C LEU A 191 -10.22 12.66 -14.34
N TYR A 192 -9.40 12.25 -15.31
CA TYR A 192 -8.13 12.91 -15.61
C TYR A 192 -8.06 13.61 -16.99
N ARG A 193 -9.00 13.33 -17.90
CA ARG A 193 -8.92 13.83 -19.28
C ARG A 193 -10.22 14.50 -19.77
N SER A 194 -11.18 14.71 -18.89
CA SER A 194 -12.45 15.37 -19.25
C SER A 194 -12.40 16.89 -19.13
N GLY A 195 -11.35 17.45 -18.50
CA GLY A 195 -11.30 18.87 -18.14
C GLY A 195 -12.11 19.23 -16.89
N LEU A 196 -12.78 18.25 -16.27
CA LEU A 196 -13.53 18.44 -15.03
C LEU A 196 -12.61 18.44 -13.80
N ASN A 197 -12.98 19.17 -12.77
CA ASN A 197 -12.35 18.98 -11.46
C ASN A 197 -12.85 17.67 -10.80
N THR A 198 -12.17 17.21 -9.75
CA THR A 198 -12.49 15.93 -9.09
C THR A 198 -13.96 15.85 -8.64
N ARG A 199 -14.52 16.93 -8.08
CA ARG A 199 -15.92 16.95 -7.63
C ARG A 199 -16.89 16.78 -8.80
N GLN A 200 -16.70 17.53 -9.88
CA GLN A 200 -17.52 17.42 -11.10
C GLN A 200 -17.39 16.03 -11.74
N ALA A 201 -16.17 15.45 -11.75
CA ALA A 201 -15.97 14.10 -12.25
C ALA A 201 -16.71 13.04 -11.40
N LEU A 202 -16.76 13.20 -10.08
CA LEU A 202 -17.55 12.33 -9.19
C LEU A 202 -19.06 12.49 -9.42
N GLU A 203 -19.56 13.72 -9.57
CA GLU A 203 -20.97 14.01 -9.89
C GLU A 203 -21.38 13.36 -11.22
N GLN A 204 -20.54 13.49 -12.24
CA GLN A 204 -20.78 12.87 -13.55
C GLN A 204 -20.66 11.34 -13.49
N ALA A 205 -19.72 10.80 -12.71
CA ALA A 205 -19.59 9.36 -12.51
C ALA A 205 -20.83 8.76 -11.86
N ALA A 206 -21.44 9.45 -10.89
CA ALA A 206 -22.69 9.02 -10.25
C ALA A 206 -23.88 8.98 -11.22
N ALA A 207 -23.87 9.82 -12.26
CA ALA A 207 -24.88 9.84 -13.33
C ALA A 207 -24.54 8.89 -14.50
N THR A 208 -23.37 8.26 -14.48
CA THR A 208 -22.89 7.37 -15.55
C THR A 208 -22.99 5.92 -15.08
N GLU A 209 -23.49 5.03 -15.92
CA GLU A 209 -23.52 3.61 -15.62
C GLU A 209 -22.09 3.01 -15.72
N PHE A 210 -21.47 2.79 -14.56
CA PHE A 210 -20.23 2.05 -14.44
C PHE A 210 -20.50 0.66 -13.83
N GLY A 211 -19.76 -0.34 -14.30
CA GLY A 211 -19.69 -1.66 -13.70
C GLY A 211 -18.90 -1.65 -12.36
N PRO A 212 -18.59 -2.83 -11.81
CA PRO A 212 -17.94 -2.95 -10.50
C PRO A 212 -16.60 -2.22 -10.41
N LEU A 213 -15.78 -2.26 -11.47
CA LEU A 213 -14.43 -1.68 -11.46
C LEU A 213 -14.43 -0.16 -11.54
N GLY A 214 -15.33 0.41 -12.33
CA GLY A 214 -15.52 1.85 -12.39
C GLY A 214 -16.09 2.39 -11.09
N ARG A 215 -17.00 1.66 -10.44
CA ARG A 215 -17.51 2.01 -9.10
C ARG A 215 -16.40 1.97 -8.06
N GLU A 216 -15.59 0.89 -8.01
CA GLU A 216 -14.41 0.79 -7.13
C GLU A 216 -13.47 1.99 -7.32
N PHE A 217 -13.20 2.36 -8.57
CA PHE A 217 -12.33 3.49 -8.90
C PHE A 217 -12.87 4.81 -8.32
N PHE A 218 -14.15 5.11 -8.54
CA PHE A 218 -14.74 6.36 -8.08
C PHE A 218 -15.07 6.37 -6.57
N GLU A 219 -15.38 5.23 -5.97
CA GLU A 219 -15.50 5.10 -4.52
C GLU A 219 -14.18 5.42 -3.83
N PHE A 220 -13.07 4.89 -4.34
CA PHE A 220 -11.74 5.26 -3.83
C PHE A 220 -11.50 6.77 -3.92
N VAL A 221 -11.79 7.38 -5.08
CA VAL A 221 -11.61 8.82 -5.31
C VAL A 221 -12.50 9.67 -4.39
N GLY A 222 -13.74 9.25 -4.18
CA GLY A 222 -14.69 9.93 -3.29
C GLY A 222 -14.30 9.85 -1.81
N ASN A 223 -13.61 8.79 -1.42
CA ASN A 223 -13.11 8.58 -0.05
C ASN A 223 -11.72 9.20 0.21
N ALA A 224 -11.12 9.87 -0.78
CA ALA A 224 -9.84 10.54 -0.59
C ALA A 224 -9.94 11.67 0.44
N LYS A 225 -9.01 11.69 1.40
CA LYS A 225 -8.97 12.70 2.47
C LYS A 225 -8.46 14.06 1.97
N LYS A 226 -8.26 15.01 2.89
CA LYS A 226 -7.85 16.41 2.61
C LYS A 226 -6.69 16.59 1.62
N ARG A 227 -5.77 15.63 1.50
CA ARG A 227 -4.64 15.68 0.55
C ARG A 227 -5.06 15.42 -0.89
N GLY A 228 -6.24 14.80 -1.09
CA GLY A 228 -6.75 14.41 -2.40
C GLY A 228 -5.94 13.29 -3.04
N ILE A 229 -6.20 13.08 -4.33
CA ILE A 229 -5.55 12.08 -5.16
C ILE A 229 -4.39 12.67 -5.97
N LEU A 230 -3.53 11.79 -6.51
CA LEU A 230 -2.46 12.20 -7.42
C LEU A 230 -3.03 12.87 -8.68
N PRO A 231 -2.46 14.01 -9.14
CA PRO A 231 -2.76 14.57 -10.46
C PRO A 231 -2.16 13.70 -11.58
N TYR A 232 -2.74 13.82 -12.76
CA TYR A 232 -2.21 13.20 -13.97
C TYR A 232 -1.16 14.11 -14.63
N ARG A 233 -0.04 13.52 -15.06
CA ARG A 233 0.98 14.23 -15.86
C ARG A 233 0.74 13.94 -17.33
N TYR A 234 0.50 14.98 -18.11
CA TYR A 234 0.37 14.87 -19.55
C TYR A 234 1.75 14.64 -20.19
N ALA A 235 1.84 13.70 -21.13
CA ALA A 235 3.04 13.55 -21.96
C ALA A 235 3.14 14.80 -22.86
N GLY A 236 4.15 15.62 -22.65
CA GLY A 236 4.35 16.88 -23.37
C GLY A 236 4.61 18.09 -22.49
N GLU A 237 4.47 17.99 -21.15
CA GLU A 237 4.77 19.07 -20.22
C GLU A 237 6.28 19.15 -19.83
N ASP A 238 7.15 18.39 -20.48
CA ASP A 238 8.61 18.40 -20.27
C ASP A 238 9.32 19.48 -21.11
N GLY A 239 8.57 20.42 -21.67
CA GLY A 239 9.07 21.57 -22.41
C GLY A 239 9.10 22.82 -21.53
N GLU A 240 10.31 23.27 -21.18
CA GLU A 240 10.63 24.55 -20.55
C GLU A 240 10.56 24.60 -19.00
N ALA A 241 11.68 24.26 -18.37
CA ALA A 241 12.23 25.00 -17.23
C ALA A 241 13.75 24.84 -17.21
#